data_6845a2250518f60b79a8268fc4e890e5
#
_entry.id   6845a2250518f60b79a8268fc4e890e5
#
_cell.length_a   1.000
_cell.length_b   1.000
_cell.length_c   1.000
_cell.angle_alpha   90.00
_cell.angle_beta   90.00
_cell.angle_gamma   90.00
#
_symmetry.space_group_name_H-M   'P 1'
#
loop_
_entity.id
_entity.type
_entity.pdbx_description
1 polymer ?
#
loop_
_entity_poly.entity_id
_entity_poly.type
_entity_poly.pdbx_seq_one_letter_code
_entity_poly.pdbx_strand_id
1 'polypeptide(L)'
;TVSAQFSWVADRYMMNNDRYFSENAAVYSSYNMSRRLLTDRWKKPGDMATMPRYDVPMQFDDRILEDASFLRLKNLSISYELPKNLLKPTKIIDRVRVFAQGQNLFTWTKFQGMDPESTANYYQAAYPMSRQFSIGLEVGF
;
A
#
# COMPACT_ATOMS: atom_id res chain seq x y z
N THR A 1 17.82 0.57 21.38
CA THR A 1 17.20 -0.60 20.72
C THR A 1 16.55 -0.16 19.43
N VAL A 2 16.72 -0.96 18.37
CA VAL A 2 16.02 -0.79 17.09
C VAL A 2 15.30 -2.08 16.81
N SER A 3 14.03 -2.02 16.43
CA SER A 3 13.27 -3.19 15.99
C SER A 3 12.49 -2.87 14.72
N ALA A 4 12.45 -3.83 13.79
CA ALA A 4 11.70 -3.74 12.55
C ALA A 4 10.88 -5.00 12.37
N GLN A 5 9.63 -4.83 11.94
CA GLN A 5 8.71 -5.92 11.64
C GLN A 5 8.27 -5.82 10.19
N PHE A 6 8.46 -6.92 9.46
CA PHE A 6 8.04 -7.05 8.08
C PHE A 6 6.88 -8.04 7.98
N SER A 7 5.99 -7.79 7.04
CA SER A 7 4.98 -8.72 6.56
C SER A 7 5.21 -8.93 5.07
N TRP A 8 5.13 -10.15 4.60
CA TRP A 8 5.30 -10.47 3.19
C TRP A 8 4.33 -11.58 2.76
N VAL A 9 3.87 -11.50 1.54
CA VAL A 9 3.06 -12.52 0.88
C VAL A 9 3.60 -12.68 -0.54
N ALA A 10 3.84 -13.91 -0.94
CA ALA A 10 4.26 -14.26 -2.30
C ALA A 10 3.16 -15.05 -3.02
N ASP A 11 3.24 -15.09 -4.34
CA ASP A 11 2.33 -15.85 -5.22
C ASP A 11 0.86 -15.54 -5.00
N ARG A 12 0.57 -14.28 -4.71
CA ARG A 12 -0.80 -13.80 -4.53
C ARG A 12 -1.28 -13.07 -5.76
N TYR A 13 -2.48 -13.42 -6.21
CA TYR A 13 -3.17 -12.74 -7.30
C TYR A 13 -4.49 -12.18 -6.81
N MET A 14 -4.82 -10.98 -7.30
CA MET A 14 -6.08 -10.30 -6.98
C MET A 14 -6.70 -9.70 -8.23
N MET A 15 -8.03 -9.77 -8.34
CA MET A 15 -8.80 -9.07 -9.35
C MET A 15 -8.88 -7.58 -8.98
N ASN A 16 -8.33 -6.71 -9.83
CA ASN A 16 -8.38 -5.26 -9.62
C ASN A 16 -9.64 -4.68 -10.26
N ASN A 17 -10.71 -4.59 -9.49
CA ASN A 17 -12.00 -4.12 -9.98
C ASN A 17 -12.02 -2.61 -10.26
N ASP A 18 -11.15 -1.82 -9.64
CA ASP A 18 -11.03 -0.39 -9.94
C ASP A 18 -10.58 -0.17 -11.39
N ARG A 19 -9.74 -1.09 -11.91
CA ARG A 19 -9.39 -1.11 -13.34
C ARG A 19 -10.58 -1.48 -14.22
N TYR A 20 -11.38 -2.46 -13.80
CA TYR A 20 -12.59 -2.82 -14.56
C TYR A 20 -13.51 -1.61 -14.74
N PHE A 21 -13.76 -0.82 -13.69
CA PHE A 21 -14.59 0.38 -13.80
C PHE A 21 -13.92 1.50 -14.60
N SER A 22 -12.66 1.78 -14.33
CA SER A 22 -11.96 2.92 -14.94
C SER A 22 -11.51 2.67 -16.39
N GLU A 23 -11.45 1.42 -16.83
CA GLU A 23 -11.03 1.02 -18.18
C GLU A 23 -12.19 0.55 -19.06
N ASN A 24 -13.43 0.42 -18.55
CA ASN A 24 -14.62 -0.01 -19.26
C ASN A 24 -15.47 1.16 -19.77
N ALA A 25 -14.96 1.88 -20.76
CA ALA A 25 -15.58 3.10 -21.25
C ALA A 25 -16.96 2.87 -21.91
N ALA A 26 -17.19 1.72 -22.53
CA ALA A 26 -18.48 1.41 -23.14
C ALA A 26 -19.64 1.39 -22.12
N VAL A 27 -19.35 1.08 -20.86
CA VAL A 27 -20.38 1.01 -19.79
C VAL A 27 -20.34 2.23 -18.88
N TYR A 28 -19.13 2.75 -18.58
CA TYR A 28 -18.93 3.75 -17.54
C TYR A 28 -18.40 5.10 -18.06
N SER A 29 -18.71 5.47 -19.31
CA SER A 29 -18.20 6.70 -19.97
C SER A 29 -18.55 8.00 -19.25
N SER A 30 -19.54 8.02 -18.39
CA SER A 30 -19.93 9.21 -17.60
C SER A 30 -19.02 9.46 -16.38
N TYR A 31 -18.12 8.52 -16.06
CA TYR A 31 -17.18 8.66 -14.95
C TYR A 31 -15.78 9.03 -15.44
N ASN A 32 -14.92 9.44 -14.50
CA ASN A 32 -13.50 9.65 -14.80
C ASN A 32 -12.85 8.32 -15.18
N MET A 33 -12.29 8.29 -16.40
CA MET A 33 -11.73 7.10 -17.00
C MET A 33 -10.20 7.08 -16.93
N SER A 34 -9.62 5.90 -17.00
CA SER A 34 -8.18 5.71 -17.06
C SER A 34 -7.56 6.36 -18.30
N ARG A 35 -6.42 7.05 -18.14
CA ARG A 35 -5.63 7.59 -19.26
C ARG A 35 -5.20 6.51 -20.26
N ARG A 36 -5.07 5.25 -19.83
CA ARG A 36 -4.72 4.12 -20.69
C ARG A 36 -5.71 3.92 -21.84
N LEU A 37 -6.96 4.33 -21.68
CA LEU A 37 -7.95 4.32 -22.78
C LEU A 37 -7.54 5.22 -23.94
N LEU A 38 -6.69 6.20 -23.76
CA LEU A 38 -6.19 7.06 -24.83
C LEU A 38 -4.98 6.44 -25.54
N THR A 39 -4.13 5.74 -24.82
CA THR A 39 -2.83 5.23 -25.30
C THR A 39 -2.88 3.78 -25.75
N ASP A 40 -3.55 2.91 -24.99
CA ASP A 40 -3.39 1.45 -25.04
C ASP A 40 -4.56 0.74 -25.72
N ARG A 41 -5.61 1.48 -26.14
CA ARG A 41 -6.77 0.88 -26.80
C ARG A 41 -6.53 0.65 -28.28
N TRP A 42 -7.19 -0.36 -28.82
CA TRP A 42 -7.28 -0.63 -30.24
C TRP A 42 -8.12 0.47 -30.94
N LYS A 43 -7.65 0.98 -32.07
CA LYS A 43 -8.30 2.06 -32.85
C LYS A 43 -8.57 1.64 -34.28
N LYS A 44 -7.67 0.88 -34.90
CA LYS A 44 -7.75 0.48 -36.31
C LYS A 44 -7.07 -0.86 -36.56
N PRO A 45 -7.41 -1.56 -37.63
CA PRO A 45 -6.72 -2.77 -38.05
C PRO A 45 -5.20 -2.58 -38.14
N GLY A 46 -4.45 -3.53 -37.53
CA GLY A 46 -2.99 -3.46 -37.44
C GLY A 46 -2.45 -2.87 -36.13
N ASP A 47 -3.29 -2.27 -35.29
CA ASP A 47 -2.86 -1.77 -34.00
C ASP A 47 -2.53 -2.93 -33.04
N MET A 48 -1.37 -2.85 -32.38
CA MET A 48 -1.00 -3.70 -31.24
C MET A 48 -1.51 -3.04 -29.97
N ALA A 49 -2.60 -3.53 -29.43
CA ALA A 49 -3.26 -2.92 -28.28
C ALA A 49 -3.56 -3.94 -27.19
N THR A 50 -3.47 -3.52 -25.95
CA THR A 50 -3.77 -4.35 -24.76
C THR A 50 -5.23 -4.19 -24.31
N MET A 51 -5.94 -3.19 -24.88
CA MET A 51 -7.32 -2.88 -24.53
C MET A 51 -8.21 -2.91 -25.79
N PRO A 52 -9.48 -3.29 -25.63
CA PRO A 52 -10.42 -3.32 -26.75
C PRO A 52 -10.74 -1.91 -27.29
N ARG A 53 -11.53 -1.86 -28.34
CA ARG A 53 -12.10 -0.61 -28.85
C ARG A 53 -12.98 0.06 -27.79
N TYR A 54 -13.09 1.38 -27.84
CA TYR A 54 -13.77 2.21 -26.83
C TYR A 54 -15.25 1.83 -26.60
N ASP A 55 -15.95 1.40 -27.65
CA ASP A 55 -17.36 1.04 -27.64
C ASP A 55 -17.63 -0.45 -27.32
N VAL A 56 -16.58 -1.23 -27.11
CA VAL A 56 -16.71 -2.64 -26.74
C VAL A 56 -16.65 -2.78 -25.21
N PRO A 57 -17.68 -3.32 -24.55
CA PRO A 57 -17.67 -3.55 -23.13
C PRO A 57 -16.52 -4.45 -22.70
N MET A 58 -15.81 -4.04 -21.69
CA MET A 58 -14.76 -4.86 -21.09
C MET A 58 -15.39 -6.05 -20.37
N GLN A 59 -14.87 -7.24 -20.62
CA GLN A 59 -15.27 -8.44 -19.87
C GLN A 59 -14.51 -8.49 -18.54
N PHE A 60 -15.10 -9.16 -17.57
CA PHE A 60 -14.45 -9.44 -16.30
C PHE A 60 -13.59 -10.69 -16.47
N ASP A 61 -12.33 -10.49 -16.86
CA ASP A 61 -11.38 -11.52 -17.25
C ASP A 61 -10.00 -11.33 -16.61
N ASP A 62 -9.04 -12.15 -17.01
CA ASP A 62 -7.68 -12.16 -16.47
C ASP A 62 -6.87 -10.88 -16.74
N ARG A 63 -7.31 -9.99 -17.60
CA ARG A 63 -6.65 -8.69 -17.83
C ARG A 63 -6.63 -7.80 -16.59
N ILE A 64 -7.56 -8.00 -15.67
CA ILE A 64 -7.62 -7.29 -14.39
C ILE A 64 -7.07 -8.12 -13.23
N LEU A 65 -6.58 -9.33 -13.50
CA LEU A 65 -5.87 -10.14 -12.51
C LEU A 65 -4.44 -9.66 -12.40
N GLU A 66 -4.04 -9.22 -11.23
CA GLU A 66 -2.72 -8.64 -10.97
C GLU A 66 -1.97 -9.42 -9.90
N ASP A 67 -0.64 -9.43 -10.03
CA ASP A 67 0.25 -9.93 -8.98
C ASP A 67 0.19 -8.97 -7.79
N ALA A 68 -0.44 -9.41 -6.72
CA ALA A 68 -0.60 -8.70 -5.46
C ALA A 68 0.38 -9.18 -4.38
N SER A 69 1.46 -9.84 -4.79
CA SER A 69 2.56 -10.16 -3.90
C SER A 69 3.18 -8.88 -3.35
N PHE A 70 3.54 -8.88 -2.08
CA PHE A 70 4.10 -7.69 -1.45
C PHE A 70 5.07 -7.99 -0.33
N LEU A 71 5.91 -7.01 -0.04
CA LEU A 71 6.70 -6.90 1.19
C LEU A 71 6.38 -5.56 1.84
N ARG A 72 5.99 -5.56 3.11
CA ARG A 72 5.64 -4.35 3.87
C ARG A 72 6.45 -4.22 5.14
N LEU A 73 7.00 -3.04 5.36
CA LEU A 73 7.54 -2.64 6.65
C LEU A 73 6.38 -2.17 7.54
N LYS A 74 5.88 -3.11 8.35
CA LYS A 74 4.70 -2.90 9.23
C LYS A 74 5.02 -1.99 10.39
N ASN A 75 6.17 -2.18 11.01
CA ASN A 75 6.55 -1.45 12.21
C ASN A 75 8.06 -1.25 12.24
N LEU A 76 8.47 -0.03 12.54
CA LEU A 76 9.85 0.32 12.84
C LEU A 76 9.84 1.11 14.14
N SER A 77 10.54 0.63 15.16
CA SER A 77 10.68 1.36 16.41
C SER A 77 12.16 1.56 16.75
N ILE A 78 12.47 2.75 17.21
CA ILE A 78 13.78 3.15 17.69
C ILE A 78 13.59 3.67 19.09
N SER A 79 14.34 3.14 20.04
CA SER A 79 14.32 3.64 21.41
C SER A 79 15.72 3.79 21.96
N TYR A 80 15.90 4.86 22.73
CA TYR A 80 17.13 5.15 23.42
C TYR A 80 16.85 5.36 24.91
N GLU A 81 17.54 4.60 25.74
CA GLU A 81 17.51 4.75 27.20
C GLU A 81 18.70 5.59 27.63
N LEU A 82 18.44 6.65 28.38
CA LEU A 82 19.50 7.53 28.84
C LEU A 82 20.40 6.81 29.85
N PRO A 83 21.72 6.95 29.75
CA PRO A 83 22.64 6.37 30.71
C PRO A 83 22.35 6.86 32.12
N LYS A 84 22.39 5.98 33.12
CA LYS A 84 22.15 6.30 34.53
C LYS A 84 23.07 7.41 35.06
N ASN A 85 24.25 7.57 34.50
CA ASN A 85 25.17 8.65 34.91
C ASN A 85 24.62 10.05 34.68
N LEU A 86 23.78 10.23 33.64
CA LEU A 86 23.13 11.52 33.35
C LEU A 86 21.94 11.78 34.27
N LEU A 87 21.38 10.75 34.89
CA LEU A 87 20.21 10.84 35.78
C LEU A 87 20.56 11.00 37.23
N LYS A 88 21.79 10.68 37.65
CA LYS A 88 22.27 10.79 39.03
C LYS A 88 22.02 12.17 39.73
N PRO A 89 22.12 13.33 39.02
CA PRO A 89 21.84 14.59 39.65
C PRO A 89 20.40 14.80 40.10
N THR A 90 19.44 14.09 39.46
CA THR A 90 18.02 14.29 39.72
C THR A 90 17.53 13.64 41.01
N LYS A 91 18.24 12.60 41.52
CA LYS A 91 17.95 11.84 42.76
C LYS A 91 16.56 11.16 42.81
N ILE A 92 15.67 11.48 41.88
CA ILE A 92 14.27 11.04 41.86
C ILE A 92 13.98 10.18 40.61
N ILE A 93 14.67 10.47 39.49
CA ILE A 93 14.43 9.82 38.21
C ILE A 93 15.43 8.67 38.05
N ASP A 94 14.90 7.44 37.99
CA ASP A 94 15.72 6.25 37.84
C ASP A 94 15.93 5.86 36.38
N ARG A 95 14.98 6.18 35.52
CA ARG A 95 14.99 5.79 34.10
C ARG A 95 14.32 6.84 33.21
N VAL A 96 14.97 7.15 32.12
CA VAL A 96 14.38 7.94 31.02
C VAL A 96 14.60 7.20 29.71
N ARG A 97 13.54 6.94 28.98
CA ARG A 97 13.56 6.31 27.67
C ARG A 97 12.80 7.18 26.68
N VAL A 98 13.47 7.54 25.59
CA VAL A 98 12.85 8.19 24.44
C VAL A 98 12.62 7.15 23.36
N PHE A 99 11.45 7.19 22.73
CA PHE A 99 11.17 6.27 21.61
C PHE A 99 10.45 6.98 20.47
N ALA A 100 10.71 6.50 19.26
CA ALA A 100 9.98 6.85 18.06
C ALA A 100 9.54 5.57 17.38
N GLN A 101 8.32 5.56 16.85
CA GLN A 101 7.73 4.41 16.17
C GLN A 101 7.02 4.86 14.90
N GLY A 102 7.21 4.10 13.84
CA GLY A 102 6.47 4.29 12.60
C GLY A 102 5.74 3.01 12.19
N GLN A 103 4.51 3.14 11.71
CA GLN A 103 3.71 2.01 11.24
C GLN A 103 3.35 2.16 9.76
N ASN A 104 3.27 1.05 9.03
CA ASN A 104 2.94 0.96 7.61
C ASN A 104 3.80 1.87 6.73
N LEU A 105 5.11 1.91 6.98
CA LEU A 105 6.01 2.90 6.39
C LEU A 105 6.21 2.72 4.90
N PHE A 106 6.46 1.49 4.47
CA PHE A 106 6.75 1.16 3.07
C PHE A 106 6.10 -0.15 2.67
N THR A 107 5.59 -0.18 1.42
CA THR A 107 5.07 -1.39 0.78
C THR A 107 5.70 -1.50 -0.60
N TRP A 108 6.35 -2.62 -0.85
CA TRP A 108 6.89 -2.98 -2.17
C TRP A 108 5.95 -4.00 -2.79
N THR A 109 5.39 -3.67 -3.95
CA THR A 109 4.45 -4.52 -4.68
C THR A 109 4.42 -4.13 -6.15
N LYS A 110 3.97 -5.05 -7.01
CA LYS A 110 3.63 -4.79 -8.42
C LYS A 110 2.15 -4.46 -8.61
N PHE A 111 1.34 -4.66 -7.58
CA PHE A 111 -0.09 -4.41 -7.61
C PHE A 111 -0.38 -2.94 -7.87
N GLN A 112 -1.28 -2.64 -8.82
CA GLN A 112 -1.63 -1.29 -9.23
C GLN A 112 -2.77 -0.68 -8.40
N GLY A 113 -3.44 -1.46 -7.57
CA GLY A 113 -4.40 -0.96 -6.59
C GLY A 113 -3.71 -0.27 -5.41
N MET A 114 -4.49 0.35 -4.54
CA MET A 114 -3.96 1.13 -3.42
C MET A 114 -3.33 0.29 -2.31
N ASP A 115 -3.85 -0.91 -2.08
CA ASP A 115 -3.31 -1.78 -1.04
C ASP A 115 -3.36 -3.27 -1.45
N PRO A 116 -2.21 -3.96 -1.54
CA PRO A 116 -2.17 -5.38 -1.85
C PRO A 116 -2.55 -6.27 -0.65
N GLU A 117 -2.61 -5.72 0.56
CA GLU A 117 -2.93 -6.46 1.79
C GLU A 117 -4.44 -6.48 2.06
N SER A 118 -5.23 -6.91 1.07
CA SER A 118 -6.67 -7.16 1.27
C SER A 118 -6.88 -8.58 1.77
N THR A 119 -7.94 -8.83 2.53
CA THR A 119 -8.35 -10.19 2.94
C THR A 119 -9.09 -10.94 1.83
N ALA A 120 -9.58 -10.21 0.82
CA ALA A 120 -10.29 -10.78 -0.33
C ALA A 120 -9.37 -10.92 -1.54
N ASN A 121 -9.69 -11.85 -2.44
CA ASN A 121 -9.03 -11.98 -3.76
C ASN A 121 -9.59 -11.01 -4.80
N TYR A 122 -10.36 -10.05 -4.35
CA TYR A 122 -11.06 -9.06 -5.13
C TYR A 122 -10.84 -7.69 -4.50
N TYR A 123 -10.26 -6.78 -5.28
CA TYR A 123 -9.97 -5.43 -4.83
C TYR A 123 -10.98 -4.44 -5.39
N GLN A 124 -11.63 -3.68 -4.53
CA GLN A 124 -12.53 -2.60 -4.92
C GLN A 124 -12.46 -1.47 -3.91
N ALA A 125 -12.08 -0.29 -4.36
CA ALA A 125 -12.14 0.99 -3.65
C ALA A 125 -11.74 0.94 -2.16
N ALA A 126 -10.79 0.07 -1.80
CA ALA A 126 -10.33 -0.05 -0.44
C ALA A 126 -9.48 1.17 -0.07
N TYR A 127 -9.72 1.73 1.10
CA TYR A 127 -8.87 2.78 1.64
C TYR A 127 -7.47 2.22 1.94
N PRO A 128 -6.40 2.90 1.52
CA PRO A 128 -5.04 2.46 1.84
C PRO A 128 -4.77 2.58 3.33
N MET A 129 -3.96 1.68 3.85
CA MET A 129 -3.50 1.74 5.24
C MET A 129 -2.72 3.03 5.49
N SER A 130 -3.10 3.78 6.51
CA SER A 130 -2.43 5.03 6.89
C SER A 130 -1.03 4.77 7.44
N ARG A 131 -0.10 5.64 7.10
CA ARG A 131 1.21 5.72 7.79
C ARG A 131 1.02 6.46 9.09
N GLN A 132 1.55 5.89 10.16
CA GLN A 132 1.43 6.48 11.49
C GLN A 132 2.82 6.67 12.09
N PHE A 133 3.03 7.79 12.77
CA PHE A 133 4.27 8.09 13.49
C PHE A 133 3.93 8.48 14.92
N SER A 134 4.65 7.91 15.85
CA SER A 134 4.51 8.17 17.28
C SER A 134 5.86 8.47 17.88
N ILE A 135 5.92 9.46 18.75
CA ILE A 135 7.10 9.78 19.55
C ILE A 135 6.64 9.83 21.00
N GLY A 136 7.41 9.25 21.89
CA GLY A 136 7.08 9.22 23.31
C GLY A 136 8.29 9.28 24.20
N LEU A 137 8.01 9.65 25.44
CA LEU A 137 8.95 9.72 26.55
C LEU A 137 8.38 8.88 27.71
N GLU A 138 9.19 7.96 28.21
CA GLU A 138 8.90 7.16 29.39
C GLU A 138 9.84 7.58 30.52
N VAL A 139 9.30 7.96 31.66
CA VAL A 139 10.08 8.37 32.85
C VAL A 139 9.72 7.46 34.00
N GLY A 140 10.72 6.81 34.59
CA GLY A 140 10.59 6.00 35.80
C GLY A 140 11.19 6.72 37.01
N PHE A 141 10.48 6.62 38.12
CA PHE A 141 10.84 7.23 39.40
C PHE A 141 11.13 6.15 40.41
#